data_82763087449a4cef028210579221a59b
#
_entry.id   82763087449a4cef028210579221a59b
#
_cell.length_a   1.000
_cell.length_b   1.000
_cell.length_c   1.000
_cell.angle_alpha   90.00
_cell.angle_beta   90.00
_cell.angle_gamma   90.00
#
_symmetry.space_group_name_H-M   'P 1'
#
loop_
_entity.id
_entity.type
_entity.pdbx_description
1 polymer ?
#
loop_
_entity_poly.entity_id
_entity_poly.type
_entity_poly.pdbx_seq_one_letter_code
_entity_poly.pdbx_strand_id
1 'polypeptide(L)'
;MTGHDGRPMVLYDNIFPATPSGKIELKSVALAERWGAAAVLPAWRSRQTPYPLMLVSPASDKRISSTLGDLAGSRQAPPLLMNPADATQRSLTHGDQVRVWNDLGEVLLCLAVTDAIRPGVVASEKGAWLMTSPTGQTISALVSADLKADLAEGACFNDTPVEVGRATP
;
A
#
# COMPACT_ATOMS: atom_id res chain seq x y z
N MET A 1 23.84 -16.95 15.35
CA MET A 1 23.71 -16.24 16.64
C MET A 1 23.64 -17.27 17.75
N THR A 2 24.33 -17.07 18.86
CA THR A 2 24.24 -17.89 20.07
C THR A 2 23.50 -17.11 21.15
N GLY A 3 22.64 -17.80 21.89
CA GLY A 3 21.93 -17.26 23.03
C GLY A 3 22.81 -17.06 24.24
N HIS A 4 22.30 -16.53 25.34
CA HIS A 4 23.01 -16.34 26.59
C HIS A 4 23.56 -17.66 27.22
N ASP A 5 22.94 -18.79 26.85
CA ASP A 5 23.31 -20.14 27.27
C ASP A 5 24.40 -20.78 26.39
N GLY A 6 24.97 -20.04 25.43
CA GLY A 6 26.02 -20.51 24.51
C GLY A 6 25.51 -21.46 23.40
N ARG A 7 24.22 -21.78 23.33
CA ARG A 7 23.62 -22.60 22.30
C ARG A 7 23.09 -21.77 21.14
N PRO A 8 22.89 -22.37 19.93
CA PRO A 8 22.21 -21.70 18.84
C PRO A 8 20.82 -21.21 19.28
N MET A 9 20.45 -19.99 18.89
CA MET A 9 19.12 -19.42 19.17
C MET A 9 18.09 -20.12 18.31
N VAL A 10 17.14 -20.81 18.93
CA VAL A 10 16.01 -21.49 18.27
C VAL A 10 14.71 -20.97 18.86
N LEU A 11 13.86 -20.37 18.00
CA LEU A 11 12.56 -19.86 18.42
C LEU A 11 11.70 -21.00 19.00
N TYR A 12 11.08 -20.74 20.15
CA TYR A 12 10.22 -21.66 20.89
C TYR A 12 10.88 -22.90 21.47
N ASP A 13 12.21 -23.01 21.39
CA ASP A 13 13.03 -23.98 22.11
C ASP A 13 13.78 -23.31 23.25
N ASN A 14 14.60 -22.30 22.93
CA ASN A 14 15.35 -21.54 23.93
C ASN A 14 15.16 -20.00 23.80
N ILE A 15 14.37 -19.55 22.80
CA ILE A 15 13.95 -18.16 22.64
C ILE A 15 12.42 -18.10 22.60
N PHE A 16 11.84 -17.39 23.52
CA PHE A 16 10.41 -17.22 23.68
C PHE A 16 9.99 -15.77 23.47
N PRO A 17 8.71 -15.51 23.07
CA PRO A 17 8.19 -14.15 22.99
C PRO A 17 8.33 -13.41 24.33
N ALA A 18 8.66 -12.11 24.27
CA ALA A 18 8.69 -11.22 25.44
C ALA A 18 7.28 -10.78 25.86
N THR A 19 6.37 -11.75 25.99
CA THR A 19 5.00 -11.54 26.43
C THR A 19 4.84 -12.05 27.86
N PRO A 20 3.85 -11.59 28.66
CA PRO A 20 3.62 -12.08 30.02
C PRO A 20 3.45 -13.61 30.10
N SER A 21 2.86 -14.23 29.07
CA SER A 21 2.67 -15.67 28.98
C SER A 21 3.88 -16.45 28.44
N GLY A 22 4.90 -15.77 27.90
CA GLY A 22 6.00 -16.37 27.16
C GLY A 22 5.56 -17.06 25.85
N LYS A 23 4.34 -16.83 25.39
CA LYS A 23 3.74 -17.40 24.18
C LYS A 23 3.34 -16.32 23.19
N ILE A 24 3.05 -16.71 21.94
CA ILE A 24 2.40 -15.80 20.98
C ILE A 24 1.01 -15.47 21.53
N GLU A 25 0.76 -14.19 21.74
CA GLU A 25 -0.54 -13.70 22.20
C GLU A 25 -1.35 -13.18 21.01
N LEU A 26 -2.39 -13.89 20.62
CA LEU A 26 -3.33 -13.47 19.58
C LEU A 26 -4.32 -12.41 20.11
N LYS A 27 -4.55 -12.42 21.42
CA LYS A 27 -5.41 -11.49 22.13
C LYS A 27 -4.57 -10.65 23.07
N SER A 28 -4.51 -9.34 22.85
CA SER A 28 -3.73 -8.44 23.69
C SER A 28 -4.56 -7.87 24.84
N VAL A 29 -4.28 -8.27 26.06
CA VAL A 29 -4.91 -7.71 27.25
C VAL A 29 -4.50 -6.25 27.44
N ALA A 30 -3.23 -5.91 27.20
CA ALA A 30 -2.74 -4.53 27.32
C ALA A 30 -3.42 -3.56 26.34
N LEU A 31 -3.76 -4.02 25.13
CA LEU A 31 -4.55 -3.22 24.19
C LEU A 31 -5.99 -3.01 24.67
N ALA A 32 -6.59 -4.06 25.25
CA ALA A 32 -7.93 -3.96 25.82
C ALA A 32 -8.01 -2.97 26.97
N GLU A 33 -7.01 -2.96 27.86
CA GLU A 33 -6.91 -2.03 28.98
C GLU A 33 -6.75 -0.58 28.51
N ARG A 34 -5.96 -0.35 27.46
CA ARG A 34 -5.66 1.00 26.96
C ARG A 34 -6.73 1.58 26.03
N TRP A 35 -7.33 0.75 25.16
CA TRP A 35 -8.26 1.20 24.11
C TRP A 35 -9.62 0.48 24.12
N GLY A 36 -9.89 -0.35 25.10
CA GLY A 36 -11.15 -1.05 25.27
C GLY A 36 -11.21 -2.40 24.53
N ALA A 37 -12.27 -3.17 24.78
CA ALA A 37 -12.43 -4.52 24.29
C ALA A 37 -12.38 -4.66 22.74
N ALA A 38 -12.75 -3.63 22.01
CA ALA A 38 -12.72 -3.62 20.55
C ALA A 38 -11.29 -3.62 19.96
N ALA A 39 -10.27 -3.26 20.75
CA ALA A 39 -8.87 -3.20 20.32
C ALA A 39 -8.10 -4.52 20.54
N VAL A 40 -8.76 -5.53 21.10
CA VAL A 40 -8.13 -6.82 21.49
C VAL A 40 -7.63 -7.62 20.29
N LEU A 41 -8.37 -7.57 19.19
CA LEU A 41 -8.06 -8.26 17.93
C LEU A 41 -8.15 -7.26 16.76
N PRO A 42 -7.35 -7.46 15.70
CA PRO A 42 -7.54 -6.73 14.46
C PRO A 42 -8.97 -6.95 13.93
N ALA A 43 -9.65 -5.87 13.58
CA ALA A 43 -10.97 -5.91 12.98
C ALA A 43 -11.00 -5.11 11.70
N TRP A 44 -11.63 -5.66 10.67
CA TRP A 44 -11.87 -4.92 9.44
C TRP A 44 -12.96 -3.86 9.67
N ARG A 45 -12.71 -2.64 9.17
CA ARG A 45 -13.69 -1.55 9.19
C ARG A 45 -13.96 -1.08 7.78
N SER A 46 -15.24 -0.99 7.43
CA SER A 46 -15.66 -0.41 6.15
C SER A 46 -15.38 1.10 6.14
N ARG A 47 -14.78 1.58 5.05
CA ARG A 47 -14.64 3.02 4.80
C ARG A 47 -15.77 3.49 3.91
N GLN A 48 -16.42 4.56 4.31
CA GLN A 48 -17.34 5.30 3.44
C GLN A 48 -16.51 6.24 2.58
N THR A 49 -16.57 6.05 1.28
CA THR A 49 -15.82 6.87 0.31
C THR A 49 -16.60 6.93 -1.02
N PRO A 50 -16.59 8.07 -1.72
CA PRO A 50 -17.18 8.17 -3.06
C PRO A 50 -16.32 7.49 -4.14
N TYR A 51 -15.09 7.08 -3.81
CA TYR A 51 -14.15 6.51 -4.75
C TYR A 51 -14.24 4.98 -4.75
N PRO A 52 -14.55 4.34 -5.90
CA PRO A 52 -14.88 2.92 -5.96
C PRO A 52 -13.68 1.98 -6.01
N LEU A 53 -12.49 2.50 -6.31
CA LEU A 53 -11.29 1.69 -6.43
C LEU A 53 -10.35 1.90 -5.25
N MET A 54 -9.63 0.86 -4.88
CA MET A 54 -8.63 0.90 -3.82
C MET A 54 -7.23 0.83 -4.44
N LEU A 55 -6.45 1.91 -4.27
CA LEU A 55 -5.05 1.94 -4.69
C LEU A 55 -4.17 1.30 -3.62
N VAL A 56 -3.36 0.33 -4.04
CA VAL A 56 -2.26 -0.23 -3.28
C VAL A 56 -0.92 0.19 -3.89
N SER A 57 0.07 0.45 -3.04
CA SER A 57 1.38 0.98 -3.45
C SER A 57 2.50 0.06 -2.99
N PRO A 58 2.70 -1.09 -3.66
CA PRO A 58 3.73 -2.06 -3.29
C PRO A 58 5.14 -1.50 -3.49
N ALA A 59 6.12 -2.18 -2.91
CA ALA A 59 7.52 -1.92 -3.19
C ALA A 59 7.85 -2.30 -4.65
N SER A 60 8.79 -1.57 -5.26
CA SER A 60 9.32 -1.89 -6.58
C SER A 60 10.43 -2.95 -6.47
N ASP A 61 10.56 -3.78 -7.48
CA ASP A 61 11.71 -4.67 -7.67
C ASP A 61 12.96 -3.94 -8.24
N LYS A 62 12.77 -2.69 -8.69
CA LYS A 62 13.81 -1.85 -9.33
C LYS A 62 14.31 -0.72 -8.44
N ARG A 63 13.67 -0.47 -7.31
CA ARG A 63 13.98 0.65 -6.41
C ARG A 63 13.91 0.22 -4.95
N ILE A 64 14.79 0.77 -4.15
CA ILE A 64 14.69 0.66 -2.69
C ILE A 64 14.02 1.95 -2.19
N SER A 65 12.72 1.90 -1.98
CA SER A 65 11.88 3.09 -1.76
C SER A 65 12.04 4.07 -2.94
N SER A 66 12.63 5.25 -2.76
CA SER A 66 12.91 6.23 -3.83
C SER A 66 14.38 6.24 -4.28
N THR A 67 15.25 5.39 -3.72
CA THR A 67 16.64 5.31 -4.16
C THR A 67 16.74 4.62 -5.52
N LEU A 68 17.79 4.91 -6.27
CA LEU A 68 18.07 4.38 -7.61
C LEU A 68 17.06 4.83 -8.69
N GLY A 69 16.23 5.84 -8.43
CA GLY A 69 15.26 6.37 -9.37
C GLY A 69 15.87 7.08 -10.59
N ASP A 70 17.15 7.43 -10.53
CA ASP A 70 17.93 8.03 -11.61
C ASP A 70 18.55 7.02 -12.59
N LEU A 71 18.57 5.74 -12.22
CA LEU A 71 19.09 4.68 -13.09
C LEU A 71 18.16 4.44 -14.28
N ALA A 72 18.73 4.12 -15.44
CA ALA A 72 18.01 3.96 -16.71
C ALA A 72 16.79 3.01 -16.61
N GLY A 73 16.91 1.90 -15.88
CA GLY A 73 15.82 0.93 -15.67
C GLY A 73 14.74 1.38 -14.67
N SER A 74 14.97 2.49 -13.95
CA SER A 74 14.08 2.98 -12.88
C SER A 74 13.43 4.34 -13.18
N ARG A 75 13.85 5.03 -14.26
CA ARG A 75 13.39 6.40 -14.57
C ARG A 75 11.94 6.49 -14.99
N GLN A 76 11.37 5.42 -15.53
CA GLN A 76 9.98 5.45 -15.98
C GLN A 76 9.04 5.42 -14.77
N ALA A 77 7.97 6.21 -14.83
CA ALA A 77 6.89 6.11 -13.87
C ALA A 77 6.29 4.68 -13.91
N PRO A 78 6.05 4.04 -12.77
CA PRO A 78 5.40 2.74 -12.73
C PRO A 78 4.03 2.81 -13.39
N PRO A 79 3.61 1.77 -14.14
CA PRO A 79 2.26 1.73 -14.69
C PRO A 79 1.22 1.59 -13.58
N LEU A 80 -0.03 1.94 -13.89
CA LEU A 80 -1.18 1.57 -13.09
C LEU A 80 -1.65 0.19 -13.53
N LEU A 81 -1.60 -0.79 -12.65
CA LEU A 81 -2.19 -2.12 -12.87
C LEU A 81 -3.68 -2.06 -12.55
N MET A 82 -4.53 -2.60 -13.42
CA MET A 82 -5.99 -2.63 -13.27
C MET A 82 -6.57 -3.93 -13.83
N ASN A 83 -7.61 -4.44 -13.16
CA ASN A 83 -8.33 -5.62 -13.62
C ASN A 83 -9.09 -5.34 -14.93
N PRO A 84 -9.17 -6.32 -15.88
CA PRO A 84 -9.92 -6.15 -17.12
C PRO A 84 -11.38 -5.74 -16.94
N ALA A 85 -12.07 -6.22 -15.91
CA ALA A 85 -13.47 -5.85 -15.63
C ALA A 85 -13.59 -4.36 -15.28
N ASP A 86 -12.69 -3.83 -14.44
CA ASP A 86 -12.68 -2.41 -14.04
C ASP A 86 -12.29 -1.51 -15.22
N ALA A 87 -11.35 -1.95 -16.06
CA ALA A 87 -10.94 -1.23 -17.27
C ALA A 87 -12.08 -1.16 -18.29
N THR A 88 -12.78 -2.27 -18.54
CA THR A 88 -13.94 -2.34 -19.43
C THR A 88 -15.07 -1.41 -18.98
N GLN A 89 -15.37 -1.41 -17.68
CA GLN A 89 -16.40 -0.57 -17.07
C GLN A 89 -16.13 0.94 -17.30
N ARG A 90 -14.84 1.31 -17.47
CA ARG A 90 -14.38 2.69 -17.69
C ARG A 90 -14.02 2.99 -19.15
N SER A 91 -14.26 2.03 -20.07
CA SER A 91 -13.88 2.14 -21.48
C SER A 91 -12.38 2.43 -21.67
N LEU A 92 -11.55 1.78 -20.85
CA LEU A 92 -10.11 1.90 -20.85
C LEU A 92 -9.47 0.64 -21.44
N THR A 93 -8.32 0.81 -22.11
CA THR A 93 -7.54 -0.26 -22.71
C THR A 93 -6.09 -0.20 -22.26
N HIS A 94 -5.39 -1.34 -22.37
CA HIS A 94 -3.97 -1.41 -22.06
C HIS A 94 -3.18 -0.38 -22.87
N GLY A 95 -2.28 0.36 -22.22
CA GLY A 95 -1.48 1.43 -22.81
C GLY A 95 -2.12 2.81 -22.78
N ASP A 96 -3.40 2.95 -22.40
CA ASP A 96 -4.03 4.26 -22.27
C ASP A 96 -3.30 5.11 -21.22
N GLN A 97 -3.21 6.41 -21.48
CA GLN A 97 -2.89 7.38 -20.43
C GLN A 97 -4.13 7.60 -19.57
N VAL A 98 -3.99 7.34 -18.29
CA VAL A 98 -5.09 7.46 -17.31
C VAL A 98 -4.77 8.49 -16.24
N ARG A 99 -5.80 9.19 -15.84
CA ARG A 99 -5.83 10.02 -14.65
C ARG A 99 -6.30 9.16 -13.50
N VAL A 100 -5.57 9.18 -12.39
CA VAL A 100 -5.94 8.59 -11.11
C VAL A 100 -6.08 9.72 -10.12
N TRP A 101 -7.22 9.80 -9.41
CA TRP A 101 -7.46 10.93 -8.51
C TRP A 101 -8.31 10.58 -7.30
N ASN A 102 -8.24 11.45 -6.31
CA ASN A 102 -9.15 11.57 -5.17
C ASN A 102 -9.20 13.04 -4.70
N ASP A 103 -9.77 13.31 -3.52
CA ASP A 103 -9.88 14.67 -2.97
C ASP A 103 -8.52 15.35 -2.68
N LEU A 104 -7.44 14.57 -2.58
CA LEU A 104 -6.10 15.09 -2.25
C LEU A 104 -5.31 15.55 -3.47
N GLY A 105 -5.58 14.93 -4.64
CA GLY A 105 -4.84 15.25 -5.84
C GLY A 105 -5.08 14.27 -6.99
N GLU A 106 -4.18 14.35 -7.97
CA GLU A 106 -4.22 13.50 -9.15
C GLU A 106 -2.83 13.15 -9.66
N VAL A 107 -2.75 12.05 -10.40
CA VAL A 107 -1.53 11.60 -11.08
C VAL A 107 -1.89 11.00 -12.45
N LEU A 108 -1.05 11.23 -13.46
CA LEU A 108 -1.16 10.59 -14.77
C LEU A 108 -0.22 9.39 -14.84
N LEU A 109 -0.78 8.25 -15.24
CA LEU A 109 -0.05 6.99 -15.38
C LEU A 109 -0.39 6.29 -16.69
N CYS A 110 0.48 5.42 -17.17
CA CYS A 110 0.17 4.49 -18.25
C CYS A 110 -0.57 3.27 -17.68
N LEU A 111 -1.68 2.88 -18.28
CA LEU A 111 -2.49 1.76 -17.83
C LEU A 111 -1.92 0.41 -18.28
N ALA A 112 -1.76 -0.51 -17.37
CA ALA A 112 -1.47 -1.91 -17.65
C ALA A 112 -2.65 -2.77 -17.18
N VAL A 113 -3.46 -3.23 -18.13
CA VAL A 113 -4.59 -4.14 -17.85
C VAL A 113 -4.07 -5.54 -17.63
N THR A 114 -4.44 -6.16 -16.50
CA THR A 114 -3.98 -7.50 -16.08
C THR A 114 -4.97 -8.15 -15.13
N ASP A 115 -5.12 -9.46 -15.22
CA ASP A 115 -5.90 -10.30 -14.31
C ASP A 115 -5.17 -10.65 -13.00
N ALA A 116 -3.88 -10.30 -12.88
CA ALA A 116 -3.12 -10.44 -11.65
C ALA A 116 -3.63 -9.54 -10.50
N ILE A 117 -4.47 -8.54 -10.82
CA ILE A 117 -5.13 -7.65 -9.85
C ILE A 117 -6.62 -8.01 -9.78
N ARG A 118 -7.16 -8.15 -8.57
CA ARG A 118 -8.59 -8.40 -8.37
C ARG A 118 -9.43 -7.18 -8.74
N PRO A 119 -10.70 -7.36 -9.18
CA PRO A 119 -11.61 -6.24 -9.38
C PRO A 119 -11.76 -5.37 -8.12
N GLY A 120 -11.92 -4.05 -8.34
CA GLY A 120 -12.03 -3.05 -7.28
C GLY A 120 -10.68 -2.61 -6.69
N VAL A 121 -9.55 -3.17 -7.15
CA VAL A 121 -8.21 -2.81 -6.71
C VAL A 121 -7.37 -2.36 -7.90
N VAL A 122 -6.59 -1.31 -7.71
CA VAL A 122 -5.56 -0.87 -8.65
C VAL A 122 -4.22 -0.79 -7.92
N ALA A 123 -3.12 -0.98 -8.64
CA ALA A 123 -1.80 -0.94 -8.03
C ALA A 123 -0.82 -0.14 -8.88
N SER A 124 0.03 0.63 -8.20
CA SER A 124 1.21 1.26 -8.81
C SER A 124 2.32 1.31 -7.79
N GLU A 125 3.53 0.90 -8.19
CA GLU A 125 4.68 0.84 -7.29
C GLU A 125 5.05 2.21 -6.73
N LYS A 126 5.43 2.24 -5.45
CA LYS A 126 5.99 3.43 -4.83
C LYS A 126 7.43 3.70 -5.28
N GLY A 127 7.93 4.91 -5.00
CA GLY A 127 9.33 5.27 -5.19
C GLY A 127 9.63 5.96 -6.53
N ALA A 128 8.63 6.30 -7.34
CA ALA A 128 8.82 7.18 -8.50
C ALA A 128 9.27 8.58 -8.07
N TRP A 129 10.06 9.24 -8.91
CA TRP A 129 10.48 10.61 -8.67
C TRP A 129 9.54 11.62 -9.35
N LEU A 130 9.33 12.76 -8.74
CA LEU A 130 8.51 13.83 -9.29
C LEU A 130 9.00 14.28 -10.67
N MET A 131 10.32 14.37 -10.84
CA MET A 131 10.95 14.79 -12.11
C MET A 131 10.75 13.80 -13.27
N THR A 132 10.38 12.57 -12.99
CA THR A 132 10.10 11.54 -14.01
C THR A 132 8.61 11.32 -14.24
N SER A 133 7.75 12.02 -13.49
CA SER A 133 6.30 11.96 -13.65
C SER A 133 5.83 12.99 -14.71
N PRO A 134 4.89 12.63 -15.58
CA PRO A 134 4.31 13.56 -16.57
C PRO A 134 3.64 14.80 -15.94
N THR A 135 3.11 14.68 -14.74
CA THR A 135 2.44 15.78 -14.02
C THR A 135 3.32 16.43 -12.96
N GLY A 136 4.55 15.94 -12.74
CA GLY A 136 5.34 16.33 -11.57
C GLY A 136 4.78 15.80 -10.24
N GLN A 137 3.82 14.88 -10.29
CA GLN A 137 3.21 14.22 -9.13
C GLN A 137 3.47 12.71 -9.18
N THR A 138 3.43 12.07 -8.03
CA THR A 138 3.51 10.62 -7.88
C THR A 138 2.31 10.13 -7.08
N ILE A 139 2.11 8.80 -7.01
CA ILE A 139 1.00 8.21 -6.23
C ILE A 139 0.95 8.70 -4.77
N SER A 140 2.04 9.22 -4.23
CA SER A 140 2.06 9.84 -2.89
C SER A 140 1.15 11.06 -2.79
N ALA A 141 0.84 11.75 -3.90
CA ALA A 141 -0.10 12.87 -3.92
C ALA A 141 -1.55 12.45 -3.56
N LEU A 142 -1.85 11.15 -3.67
CA LEU A 142 -3.17 10.58 -3.38
C LEU A 142 -3.29 10.04 -1.95
N VAL A 143 -2.17 9.93 -1.22
CA VAL A 143 -2.13 9.34 0.12
C VAL A 143 -2.31 10.41 1.18
N SER A 144 -3.27 10.20 2.08
CA SER A 144 -3.50 11.12 3.20
C SER A 144 -2.35 11.05 4.21
N ALA A 145 -1.85 12.22 4.59
CA ALA A 145 -0.90 12.36 5.69
C ALA A 145 -1.60 12.31 7.07
N ASP A 146 -2.90 12.61 7.11
CA ASP A 146 -3.69 12.66 8.35
C ASP A 146 -4.29 11.30 8.72
N LEU A 147 -4.40 10.38 7.74
CA LEU A 147 -4.92 9.06 7.97
C LEU A 147 -3.83 8.15 8.52
N LYS A 148 -3.99 7.77 9.77
CA LYS A 148 -3.05 6.92 10.49
C LYS A 148 -3.70 5.62 10.93
N ALA A 149 -2.89 4.58 11.08
CA ALA A 149 -3.32 3.33 11.71
C ALA A 149 -3.67 3.57 13.18
N ASP A 150 -4.73 2.92 13.66
CA ASP A 150 -5.35 3.18 14.97
C ASP A 150 -4.38 3.09 16.16
N LEU A 151 -3.42 2.17 16.13
CA LEU A 151 -2.57 1.87 17.28
C LEU A 151 -1.12 2.33 17.12
N ALA A 152 -0.59 2.27 15.90
CA ALA A 152 0.83 2.50 15.64
C ALA A 152 1.09 3.85 14.95
N GLU A 153 0.06 4.62 14.64
CA GLU A 153 0.11 5.90 13.94
C GLU A 153 0.88 5.85 12.59
N GLY A 154 1.04 4.65 12.03
CA GLY A 154 1.67 4.46 10.73
C GLY A 154 0.78 4.94 9.58
N ALA A 155 1.38 5.35 8.47
CA ALA A 155 0.66 5.79 7.29
C ALA A 155 -0.15 4.65 6.63
N CYS A 156 -1.40 4.93 6.27
CA CYS A 156 -2.30 4.00 5.59
C CYS A 156 -2.22 4.20 4.07
N PHE A 157 -1.14 3.76 3.43
CA PHE A 157 -0.89 4.00 2.00
C PHE A 157 -1.31 2.85 1.06
N ASN A 158 -1.70 1.69 1.60
CA ASN A 158 -2.17 0.53 0.83
C ASN A 158 -3.69 0.37 0.82
N ASP A 159 -4.43 1.37 1.23
CA ASP A 159 -5.89 1.41 1.24
C ASP A 159 -6.41 2.80 0.83
N THR A 160 -5.78 3.41 -0.15
CA THR A 160 -6.08 4.75 -0.65
C THR A 160 -7.24 4.69 -1.65
N PRO A 161 -8.43 5.24 -1.33
CA PRO A 161 -9.55 5.27 -2.27
C PRO A 161 -9.25 6.21 -3.43
N VAL A 162 -9.55 5.75 -4.66
CA VAL A 162 -9.31 6.51 -5.89
C VAL A 162 -10.39 6.25 -6.94
N GLU A 163 -10.49 7.15 -7.92
CA GLU A 163 -11.13 6.91 -9.20
C GLU A 163 -10.08 6.94 -10.31
N VAL A 164 -10.40 6.27 -11.41
CA VAL A 164 -9.54 6.20 -12.60
C VAL A 164 -10.37 6.47 -13.84
N GLY A 165 -9.88 7.34 -14.69
CA GLY A 165 -10.51 7.65 -15.98
C GLY A 165 -9.46 7.96 -17.03
N ARG A 166 -9.91 8.10 -18.29
CA ARG A 166 -9.04 8.51 -19.39
C ARG A 166 -8.46 9.90 -19.09
N ALA A 167 -7.17 10.08 -19.29
CA ALA A 167 -6.57 11.42 -19.24
C ALA A 167 -7.13 12.25 -20.40
N THR A 168 -7.65 13.43 -20.09
CA THR A 168 -8.03 14.41 -21.11
C THR A 168 -6.78 15.22 -21.47
N PRO A 169 -6.57 15.55 -22.76
CA PRO A 169 -5.45 16.36 -23.19
C PRO A 169 -5.41 17.72 -22.54
#